data_8ba17b922fab47629d714d80c65b4af0
#
_entry.id   8ba17b922fab47629d714d80c65b4af0
#
_cell.length_a   1.000
_cell.length_b   1.000
_cell.length_c   1.000
_cell.angle_alpha   90.00
_cell.angle_beta   90.00
_cell.angle_gamma   90.00
#
_symmetry.space_group_name_H-M   'P 1'
#
loop_
_entity.id
_entity.type
_entity.pdbx_description
1 polymer ?
#
loop_
_entity_poly.entity_id
_entity_poly.type
_entity_poly.pdbx_seq_one_letter_code
_entity_poly.pdbx_strand_id
1 'polypeptide(L)'
;MMLTAAFAVMSVTAYGQQQKKGEPWTIPAEYKTMKNPVASDATTLAAGKTAYDKNCASCHGKLGKGDGPKGRMCKVFPGDFSGADFQAYTEGTIFYQTKFGRGEMPAYDKKIPDEDIWKMVIYMKSLKQ
;
A
#
# COMPACT_ATOMS: atom_id res chain seq x y z
N MET A 1 21.72 29.89 53.25
CA MET A 1 20.50 29.83 52.43
C MET A 1 20.84 29.14 51.10
N MET A 2 20.49 27.87 50.96
CA MET A 2 20.68 27.10 49.72
C MET A 2 19.37 27.15 48.91
N LEU A 3 19.38 27.76 47.74
CA LEU A 3 18.27 27.75 46.80
C LEU A 3 18.37 26.44 45.96
N THR A 4 17.48 25.52 46.17
CA THR A 4 17.31 24.33 45.31
C THR A 4 16.41 24.71 44.15
N ALA A 5 16.98 24.83 42.95
CA ALA A 5 16.21 25.00 41.70
C ALA A 5 15.65 23.64 41.27
N ALA A 6 14.33 23.50 41.36
CA ALA A 6 13.63 22.34 40.79
C ALA A 6 13.48 22.49 39.27
N PHE A 7 14.18 21.65 38.51
CA PHE A 7 13.95 21.52 37.07
C PHE A 7 12.72 20.67 36.83
N ALA A 8 11.63 21.29 36.39
CA ALA A 8 10.46 20.58 35.88
C ALA A 8 10.78 20.03 34.48
N VAL A 9 10.93 18.70 34.38
CA VAL A 9 11.03 18.00 33.11
C VAL A 9 9.63 17.93 32.50
N MET A 10 9.37 18.80 31.52
CA MET A 10 8.16 18.69 30.69
C MET A 10 8.33 17.48 29.74
N SER A 11 7.68 16.37 30.06
CA SER A 11 7.55 15.25 29.16
C SER A 11 6.60 15.61 28.01
N VAL A 12 7.16 15.92 26.83
CA VAL A 12 6.39 16.09 25.61
C VAL A 12 5.96 14.71 25.13
N THR A 13 4.75 14.30 25.48
CA THR A 13 4.13 13.12 24.88
C THR A 13 3.79 13.46 23.42
N ALA A 14 4.62 13.00 22.49
CA ALA A 14 4.32 13.05 21.08
C ALA A 14 3.12 12.11 20.80
N TYR A 15 1.92 12.66 20.75
CA TYR A 15 0.75 11.95 20.23
C TYR A 15 0.95 11.80 18.70
N GLY A 16 1.65 10.74 18.30
CA GLY A 16 1.63 10.29 16.90
C GLY A 16 0.18 10.01 16.52
N GLN A 17 -0.36 10.74 15.55
CA GLN A 17 -1.71 10.46 15.05
C GLN A 17 -1.70 9.04 14.46
N GLN A 18 -2.34 8.11 15.16
CA GLN A 18 -2.47 6.73 14.70
C GLN A 18 -3.38 6.71 13.47
N GLN A 19 -2.85 6.30 12.34
CA GLN A 19 -3.62 6.17 11.11
C GLN A 19 -4.78 5.19 11.30
N LYS A 20 -5.93 5.52 10.73
CA LYS A 20 -7.10 4.64 10.78
C LYS A 20 -6.90 3.44 9.85
N LYS A 21 -7.38 2.28 10.28
CA LYS A 21 -7.53 1.13 9.38
C LYS A 21 -8.56 1.48 8.30
N GLY A 22 -8.26 1.13 7.04
CA GLY A 22 -9.19 1.34 5.94
C GLY A 22 -10.43 0.45 6.07
N GLU A 23 -11.57 0.97 5.62
CA GLU A 23 -12.79 0.18 5.50
C GLU A 23 -12.62 -0.93 4.46
N PRO A 24 -13.36 -2.05 4.60
CA PRO A 24 -13.37 -3.09 3.58
C PRO A 24 -13.74 -2.54 2.19
N TRP A 25 -13.16 -3.13 1.16
CA TRP A 25 -13.49 -2.78 -0.22
C TRP A 25 -14.72 -3.56 -0.69
N THR A 26 -15.62 -2.87 -1.39
CA THR A 26 -16.67 -3.54 -2.16
C THR A 26 -16.12 -3.86 -3.56
N ILE A 27 -15.80 -5.11 -3.78
CA ILE A 27 -15.22 -5.59 -5.05
C ILE A 27 -16.34 -6.24 -5.87
N PRO A 28 -16.57 -5.82 -7.15
CA PRO A 28 -17.52 -6.49 -8.04
C PRO A 28 -17.17 -7.98 -8.25
N ALA A 29 -18.17 -8.82 -8.38
CA ALA A 29 -17.99 -10.26 -8.41
C ALA A 29 -17.07 -10.73 -9.55
N GLU A 30 -17.16 -10.09 -10.72
CA GLU A 30 -16.32 -10.39 -11.87
C GLU A 30 -14.82 -10.20 -11.58
N TYR A 31 -14.44 -9.20 -10.81
CA TYR A 31 -13.04 -8.99 -10.42
C TYR A 31 -12.56 -10.00 -9.39
N LYS A 32 -13.44 -10.47 -8.48
CA LYS A 32 -13.04 -11.47 -7.48
C LYS A 32 -12.58 -12.79 -8.11
N THR A 33 -13.11 -13.12 -9.28
CA THR A 33 -12.80 -14.36 -10.01
C THR A 33 -11.87 -14.15 -11.20
N MET A 34 -11.56 -12.89 -11.52
CA MET A 34 -10.70 -12.53 -12.66
C MET A 34 -9.29 -13.08 -12.46
N LYS A 35 -8.78 -13.73 -13.48
CA LYS A 35 -7.42 -14.27 -13.51
C LYS A 35 -6.47 -13.26 -14.15
N ASN A 36 -5.24 -13.21 -13.65
CA ASN A 36 -4.20 -12.42 -14.27
C ASN A 36 -3.86 -13.02 -15.65
N PRO A 37 -4.02 -12.24 -16.75
CA PRO A 37 -3.68 -12.72 -18.07
C PRO A 37 -2.17 -12.70 -18.36
N VAL A 38 -1.38 -12.04 -17.50
CA VAL A 38 0.07 -11.93 -17.64
C VAL A 38 0.75 -13.10 -16.94
N ALA A 39 1.64 -13.79 -17.66
CA ALA A 39 2.42 -14.87 -17.08
C ALA A 39 3.37 -14.34 -15.98
N SER A 40 3.44 -15.07 -14.87
CA SER A 40 4.35 -14.74 -13.77
C SER A 40 5.72 -15.37 -14.02
N ASP A 41 6.67 -14.56 -14.44
CA ASP A 41 8.07 -14.92 -14.66
C ASP A 41 9.02 -13.81 -14.17
N ALA A 42 10.31 -14.03 -14.28
CA ALA A 42 11.33 -13.07 -13.83
C ALA A 42 11.21 -11.71 -14.56
N THR A 43 10.85 -11.72 -15.84
CA THR A 43 10.73 -10.51 -16.65
C THR A 43 9.51 -9.68 -16.23
N THR A 44 8.36 -10.31 -16.10
CA THR A 44 7.12 -9.65 -15.68
C THR A 44 7.19 -9.17 -14.23
N LEU A 45 7.86 -9.94 -13.36
CA LEU A 45 8.12 -9.55 -11.97
C LEU A 45 8.99 -8.28 -11.90
N ALA A 46 10.08 -8.23 -12.67
CA ALA A 46 10.98 -7.06 -12.72
C ALA A 46 10.27 -5.82 -13.27
N ALA A 47 9.47 -5.99 -14.34
CA ALA A 47 8.67 -4.91 -14.90
C ALA A 47 7.60 -4.41 -13.92
N GLY A 48 6.94 -5.32 -13.22
CA GLY A 48 5.97 -5.00 -12.17
C GLY A 48 6.59 -4.23 -11.02
N LYS A 49 7.80 -4.65 -10.59
CA LYS A 49 8.56 -3.90 -9.57
C LYS A 49 8.88 -2.49 -10.03
N THR A 50 9.35 -2.30 -11.25
CA THR A 50 9.69 -0.98 -11.80
C THR A 50 8.45 -0.08 -11.84
N ALA A 51 7.31 -0.59 -12.31
CA ALA A 51 6.06 0.15 -12.34
C ALA A 51 5.55 0.49 -10.92
N TYR A 52 5.68 -0.44 -9.98
CA TYR A 52 5.33 -0.25 -8.57
C TYR A 52 6.21 0.84 -7.92
N ASP A 53 7.52 0.77 -8.09
CA ASP A 53 8.45 1.75 -7.52
C ASP A 53 8.14 3.16 -8.00
N LYS A 54 7.77 3.30 -9.26
CA LYS A 54 7.41 4.59 -9.87
C LYS A 54 6.08 5.15 -9.35
N ASN A 55 5.07 4.31 -9.17
CA ASN A 55 3.69 4.77 -9.00
C ASN A 55 3.12 4.54 -7.58
N CYS A 56 3.65 3.60 -6.83
CA CYS A 56 3.03 3.09 -5.61
C CYS A 56 3.90 3.27 -4.37
N ALA A 57 5.22 3.13 -4.50
CA ALA A 57 6.15 3.06 -3.37
C ALA A 57 6.16 4.33 -2.50
N SER A 58 5.83 5.50 -3.05
CA SER A 58 5.78 6.75 -2.28
C SER A 58 4.77 6.71 -1.13
N CYS A 59 3.68 5.96 -1.28
CA CYS A 59 2.67 5.74 -0.24
C CYS A 59 2.84 4.36 0.41
N HIS A 60 2.93 3.30 -0.40
CA HIS A 60 2.92 1.92 0.09
C HIS A 60 4.28 1.42 0.59
N GLY A 61 5.36 2.17 0.36
CA GLY A 61 6.72 1.75 0.70
C GLY A 61 7.33 0.80 -0.33
N LYS A 62 8.65 0.71 -0.37
CA LYS A 62 9.39 -0.15 -1.33
C LYS A 62 9.08 -1.63 -1.18
N LEU A 63 8.74 -2.07 0.03
CA LEU A 63 8.39 -3.45 0.36
C LEU A 63 6.90 -3.62 0.67
N GLY A 64 6.07 -2.64 0.32
CA GLY A 64 4.63 -2.72 0.48
C GLY A 64 4.12 -2.65 1.92
N LYS A 65 4.92 -2.16 2.86
CA LYS A 65 4.57 -2.12 4.29
C LYS A 65 3.72 -0.91 4.72
N GLY A 66 3.30 -0.07 3.76
CA GLY A 66 2.53 1.13 4.05
C GLY A 66 3.35 2.27 4.67
N ASP A 67 4.66 2.16 4.63
CA ASP A 67 5.63 3.04 5.30
C ASP A 67 6.28 4.07 4.37
N GLY A 68 5.75 4.25 3.20
CA GLY A 68 6.20 5.29 2.27
C GLY A 68 6.02 6.69 2.85
N PRO A 69 6.89 7.67 2.48
CA PRO A 69 6.85 9.02 3.06
C PRO A 69 5.48 9.71 2.89
N LYS A 70 4.83 9.54 1.73
CA LYS A 70 3.47 10.06 1.53
C LYS A 70 2.42 9.24 2.26
N GLY A 71 2.62 7.92 2.37
CA GLY A 71 1.72 7.01 3.08
C GLY A 71 1.57 7.36 4.55
N ARG A 72 2.66 7.80 5.20
CA ARG A 72 2.65 8.25 6.60
C ARG A 72 1.82 9.50 6.85
N MET A 73 1.57 10.29 5.80
CA MET A 73 0.75 11.51 5.86
C MET A 73 -0.72 11.26 5.55
N CYS A 74 -1.08 10.07 5.08
CA CYS A 74 -2.46 9.70 4.82
C CYS A 74 -3.24 9.54 6.13
N LYS A 75 -4.53 9.86 6.10
CA LYS A 75 -5.44 9.62 7.23
C LYS A 75 -5.72 8.14 7.43
N VAL A 76 -5.73 7.39 6.34
CA VAL A 76 -5.94 5.95 6.30
C VAL A 76 -4.61 5.26 6.03
N PHE A 77 -4.30 4.23 6.82
CA PHE A 77 -3.11 3.43 6.61
C PHE A 77 -3.15 2.74 5.24
N PRO A 78 -2.11 2.88 4.40
CA PRO A 78 -2.11 2.31 3.04
C PRO A 78 -2.14 0.78 2.96
N GLY A 79 -1.98 0.10 4.09
CA GLY A 79 -1.96 -1.36 4.18
C GLY A 79 -0.55 -1.96 4.11
N ASP A 80 -0.44 -3.19 4.63
CA ASP A 80 0.77 -4.01 4.56
C ASP A 80 0.56 -5.14 3.54
N PHE A 81 1.20 -5.03 2.38
CA PHE A 81 1.09 -6.01 1.30
C PHE A 81 1.82 -7.32 1.60
N SER A 82 2.76 -7.32 2.55
CA SER A 82 3.46 -8.53 2.97
C SER A 82 2.64 -9.41 3.91
N GLY A 83 1.59 -8.85 4.51
CA GLY A 83 0.76 -9.52 5.50
C GLY A 83 -0.22 -10.53 4.91
N ALA A 84 -0.63 -11.49 5.75
CA ALA A 84 -1.52 -12.58 5.36
C ALA A 84 -2.87 -12.09 4.81
N ASP A 85 -3.44 -11.05 5.38
CA ASP A 85 -4.73 -10.49 4.96
C ASP A 85 -4.70 -10.02 3.49
N PHE A 86 -3.66 -9.25 3.13
CA PHE A 86 -3.49 -8.82 1.74
C PHE A 86 -3.19 -9.98 0.81
N GLN A 87 -2.32 -10.89 1.24
CA GLN A 87 -1.91 -12.03 0.42
C GLN A 87 -3.05 -13.04 0.19
N ALA A 88 -4.12 -12.99 1.00
CA ALA A 88 -5.34 -13.77 0.78
C ALA A 88 -6.23 -13.19 -0.34
N TYR A 89 -6.06 -11.92 -0.74
CA TYR A 89 -6.83 -11.35 -1.85
C TYR A 89 -6.50 -12.05 -3.16
N THR A 90 -7.52 -12.21 -4.00
CA THR A 90 -7.31 -12.67 -5.39
C THR A 90 -6.58 -11.59 -6.19
N GLU A 91 -5.88 -12.00 -7.23
CA GLU A 91 -5.17 -11.05 -8.12
C GLU A 91 -6.14 -10.04 -8.75
N GLY A 92 -7.34 -10.50 -9.15
CA GLY A 92 -8.37 -9.61 -9.68
C GLY A 92 -8.89 -8.59 -8.67
N THR A 93 -8.97 -8.96 -7.38
CA THR A 93 -9.27 -8.00 -6.30
C THR A 93 -8.21 -6.91 -6.22
N ILE A 94 -6.93 -7.29 -6.21
CA ILE A 94 -5.81 -6.33 -6.16
C ILE A 94 -5.78 -5.46 -7.41
N PHE A 95 -6.03 -6.04 -8.59
CA PHE A 95 -6.14 -5.32 -9.84
C PHE A 95 -7.23 -4.25 -9.78
N TYR A 96 -8.43 -4.60 -9.31
CA TYR A 96 -9.54 -3.65 -9.15
C TYR A 96 -9.17 -2.49 -8.24
N GLN A 97 -8.63 -2.79 -7.06
CA GLN A 97 -8.22 -1.78 -6.08
C GLN A 97 -7.18 -0.82 -6.68
N THR A 98 -6.21 -1.35 -7.41
CA THR A 98 -5.14 -0.56 -8.03
C THR A 98 -5.69 0.29 -9.18
N LYS A 99 -6.53 -0.29 -10.04
CA LYS A 99 -7.06 0.40 -11.22
C LYS A 99 -7.96 1.56 -10.85
N PHE A 100 -8.87 1.35 -9.91
CA PHE A 100 -9.92 2.33 -9.62
C PHE A 100 -9.64 3.20 -8.41
N GLY A 101 -8.78 2.80 -7.50
CA GLY A 101 -8.47 3.55 -6.29
C GLY A 101 -9.70 3.86 -5.44
N ARG A 102 -9.51 4.58 -4.37
CA ARG A 102 -10.57 5.24 -3.58
C ARG A 102 -9.96 6.18 -2.54
N GLY A 103 -10.71 7.22 -2.16
CA GLY A 103 -10.27 8.17 -1.13
C GLY A 103 -8.92 8.77 -1.48
N GLU A 104 -7.93 8.61 -0.60
CA GLU A 104 -6.57 9.13 -0.80
C GLU A 104 -5.75 8.32 -1.82
N MET A 105 -6.18 7.10 -2.17
CA MET A 105 -5.54 6.29 -3.21
C MET A 105 -6.07 6.70 -4.59
N PRO A 106 -5.23 7.23 -5.49
CA PRO A 106 -5.68 7.67 -6.80
C PRO A 106 -6.10 6.50 -7.69
N ALA A 107 -6.96 6.78 -8.68
CA ALA A 107 -7.26 5.86 -9.75
C ALA A 107 -6.14 5.87 -10.81
N TYR A 108 -5.86 4.72 -11.39
CA TYR A 108 -4.86 4.55 -12.44
C TYR A 108 -5.44 4.06 -13.78
N ASP A 109 -6.75 3.90 -13.88
CA ASP A 109 -7.46 3.40 -15.07
C ASP A 109 -7.12 4.15 -16.38
N LYS A 110 -6.79 5.45 -16.26
CA LYS A 110 -6.42 6.32 -17.39
C LYS A 110 -4.93 6.66 -17.46
N LYS A 111 -4.13 6.15 -16.52
CA LYS A 111 -2.72 6.53 -16.35
C LYS A 111 -1.76 5.39 -16.63
N ILE A 112 -2.17 4.16 -16.35
CA ILE A 112 -1.36 2.96 -16.45
C ILE A 112 -2.13 1.92 -17.28
N PRO A 113 -1.54 1.33 -18.31
CA PRO A 113 -2.16 0.24 -19.05
C PRO A 113 -2.49 -0.95 -18.15
N ASP A 114 -3.58 -1.64 -18.42
CA ASP A 114 -4.03 -2.80 -17.62
C ASP A 114 -2.94 -3.88 -17.51
N GLU A 115 -2.18 -4.12 -18.58
CA GLU A 115 -1.07 -5.07 -18.55
C GLU A 115 -0.01 -4.71 -17.51
N ASP A 116 0.32 -3.43 -17.37
CA ASP A 116 1.30 -2.98 -16.38
C ASP A 116 0.73 -3.03 -14.96
N ILE A 117 -0.58 -2.79 -14.79
CA ILE A 117 -1.25 -3.03 -13.49
C ILE A 117 -1.17 -4.50 -13.13
N TRP A 118 -1.40 -5.42 -14.08
CA TRP A 118 -1.28 -6.85 -13.84
C TRP A 118 0.16 -7.28 -13.46
N LYS A 119 1.17 -6.69 -14.08
CA LYS A 119 2.57 -6.89 -13.67
C LYS A 119 2.84 -6.39 -12.25
N MET A 120 2.27 -5.24 -11.88
CA MET A 120 2.35 -4.76 -10.49
C MET A 120 1.67 -5.71 -9.51
N VAL A 121 0.55 -6.34 -9.87
CA VAL A 121 -0.10 -7.37 -9.05
C VAL A 121 0.83 -8.55 -8.81
N ILE A 122 1.55 -9.03 -9.83
CA ILE A 122 2.58 -10.08 -9.70
C ILE A 122 3.61 -9.66 -8.66
N TYR A 123 4.13 -8.44 -8.75
CA TYR A 123 5.11 -7.94 -7.79
C TYR A 123 4.54 -7.86 -6.37
N MET A 124 3.35 -7.28 -6.19
CA MET A 124 2.71 -7.18 -4.87
C MET A 124 2.47 -8.54 -4.23
N LYS A 125 2.09 -9.55 -5.01
CA LYS A 125 1.95 -10.94 -4.52
C LYS A 125 3.29 -11.57 -4.13
N SER A 126 4.40 -11.14 -4.71
CA SER A 126 5.74 -11.60 -4.37
C SER A 126 6.26 -11.06 -3.03
N LEU A 127 5.62 -10.03 -2.46
CA LEU A 127 6.02 -9.40 -1.20
C LEU A 127 5.64 -10.21 0.05
N LYS A 128 5.02 -11.35 -0.10
CA LYS A 128 4.65 -12.26 1.00
C LYS A 128 5.86 -12.57 1.90
N GLN A 129 5.65 -12.42 3.22
CA GLN A 129 6.61 -12.81 4.26
C GLN A 129 6.09 -13.96 5.10
#